data_72068a208f3f3d9c9c3b46b00874c235
#
_entry.id   72068a208f3f3d9c9c3b46b00874c235
#
_cell.length_a   1.000
_cell.length_b   1.000
_cell.length_c   1.000
_cell.angle_alpha   90.00
_cell.angle_beta   90.00
_cell.angle_gamma   90.00
#
_symmetry.space_group_name_H-M   'P 1'
#
loop_
_entity.id
_entity.type
_entity.pdbx_description
1 polymer ?
#
loop_
_entity_poly.entity_id
_entity_poly.type
_entity_poly.pdbx_seq_one_letter_code
_entity_poly.pdbx_strand_id
1 'polypeptide(L)'
;MKRAWMAGAAMVAAMAAQAGEAKPAADFRVPAYMDYQGGGDLRSANLSKAIASKMLRRIGVTLVWVDSKSCPPEGIHITLTGQTPATLQPGALAYALPYEGTHIRVFRDRIEANQPALVPHLLAHVLGHEIVHILEGCTRHSEGGVMKAHWGGADFAQMLWGELPIAQEDIDLVHAGIGKRAQLAAAHGRELEPAGARSAML
;
A
#
# COMPACT_ATOMS: atom_id res chain seq x y z
N MET A 1 40.31 43.64 -56.06
CA MET A 1 39.21 42.73 -55.80
C MET A 1 39.27 42.33 -54.31
N LYS A 2 38.46 42.96 -53.45
CA LYS A 2 38.47 42.71 -52.00
C LYS A 2 37.25 41.85 -51.68
N ARG A 3 37.46 40.61 -51.19
CA ARG A 3 36.38 39.72 -50.69
C ARG A 3 36.15 40.00 -49.19
N ALA A 4 34.98 40.48 -48.86
CA ALA A 4 34.49 40.62 -47.48
C ALA A 4 33.98 39.29 -46.98
N TRP A 5 34.46 38.83 -45.83
CA TRP A 5 33.93 37.69 -45.09
C TRP A 5 32.93 38.21 -44.04
N MET A 6 31.70 37.83 -44.17
CA MET A 6 30.71 38.07 -43.11
C MET A 6 30.76 36.91 -42.13
N ALA A 7 31.10 37.20 -40.90
CA ALA A 7 31.01 36.26 -39.79
C ALA A 7 29.58 36.27 -39.24
N GLY A 8 28.84 35.14 -39.40
CA GLY A 8 27.54 34.92 -38.79
C GLY A 8 27.75 34.41 -37.36
N ALA A 9 27.31 35.17 -36.39
CA ALA A 9 27.28 34.75 -34.99
C ALA A 9 25.98 33.95 -34.75
N ALA A 10 26.09 32.63 -34.53
CA ALA A 10 24.98 31.78 -34.11
C ALA A 10 24.78 31.95 -32.59
N MET A 11 23.67 32.56 -32.17
CA MET A 11 23.22 32.56 -30.80
C MET A 11 22.61 31.17 -30.47
N VAL A 12 23.29 30.42 -29.64
CA VAL A 12 22.74 29.21 -29.01
C VAL A 12 21.97 29.65 -27.76
N ALA A 13 20.66 29.68 -27.85
CA ALA A 13 19.79 29.86 -26.70
C ALA A 13 19.78 28.57 -25.85
N ALA A 14 20.47 28.54 -24.74
CA ALA A 14 20.39 27.48 -23.76
C ALA A 14 19.03 27.56 -23.04
N MET A 15 18.10 26.68 -23.40
CA MET A 15 16.90 26.43 -22.59
C MET A 15 17.33 25.68 -21.33
N ALA A 16 17.44 26.38 -20.22
CA ALA A 16 17.52 25.78 -18.90
C ALA A 16 16.16 25.13 -18.58
N ALA A 17 16.09 23.82 -18.70
CA ALA A 17 14.98 23.05 -18.16
C ALA A 17 14.97 23.24 -16.64
N GLN A 18 14.04 24.00 -16.11
CA GLN A 18 13.73 24.03 -14.70
C GLN A 18 13.19 22.65 -14.32
N ALA A 19 14.05 21.80 -13.74
CA ALA A 19 13.62 20.64 -13.01
C ALA A 19 12.80 21.18 -11.82
N GLY A 20 11.48 21.17 -11.95
CA GLY A 20 10.59 21.49 -10.84
C GLY A 20 10.92 20.52 -9.70
N GLU A 21 11.27 21.07 -8.53
CA GLU A 21 11.43 20.29 -7.31
C GLU A 21 10.16 19.49 -7.11
N ALA A 22 10.25 18.17 -7.25
CA ALA A 22 9.15 17.28 -6.97
C ALA A 22 8.78 17.50 -5.49
N LYS A 23 7.56 18.03 -5.26
CA LYS A 23 6.98 18.15 -3.93
C LYS A 23 7.19 16.83 -3.22
N PRO A 24 7.79 16.81 -2.00
CA PRO A 24 8.00 15.56 -1.28
C PRO A 24 6.65 14.84 -1.17
N ALA A 25 6.62 13.59 -1.63
CA ALA A 25 5.42 12.76 -1.54
C ALA A 25 5.01 12.73 -0.06
N ALA A 26 3.73 12.95 0.21
CA ALA A 26 3.22 12.90 1.58
C ALA A 26 3.57 11.52 2.18
N ASP A 27 4.30 11.49 3.30
CA ASP A 27 4.65 10.25 4.00
C ASP A 27 3.52 9.92 4.98
N PHE A 28 2.60 9.08 4.53
CA PHE A 28 1.48 8.60 5.36
C PHE A 28 1.94 7.38 6.17
N ARG A 29 1.99 7.52 7.50
CA ARG A 29 2.33 6.43 8.41
C ARG A 29 1.08 5.65 8.80
N VAL A 30 1.06 4.36 8.47
CA VAL A 30 -0.09 3.47 8.71
C VAL A 30 0.35 2.34 9.64
N PRO A 31 -0.18 2.29 10.88
CA PRO A 31 0.05 1.17 11.79
C PRO A 31 -0.56 -0.11 11.23
N ALA A 32 0.20 -1.21 11.29
CA ALA A 32 -0.26 -2.53 10.87
C ALA A 32 0.22 -3.60 11.85
N TYR A 33 -0.66 -4.52 12.19
CA TYR A 33 -0.39 -5.69 13.01
C TYR A 33 -0.72 -6.95 12.21
N MET A 34 0.12 -7.99 12.35
CA MET A 34 -0.13 -9.29 11.72
C MET A 34 -0.15 -10.40 12.77
N ASP A 35 -1.29 -11.07 12.87
CA ASP A 35 -1.50 -12.27 13.66
C ASP A 35 -1.29 -13.54 12.84
N TYR A 36 -0.57 -14.51 13.41
CA TYR A 36 -0.21 -15.78 12.76
C TYR A 36 -1.01 -16.91 13.38
N GLN A 37 -2.07 -17.35 12.73
CA GLN A 37 -2.92 -18.44 13.20
C GLN A 37 -2.53 -19.77 12.51
N GLY A 38 -2.21 -20.79 13.31
CA GLY A 38 -1.88 -22.12 12.83
C GLY A 38 -0.41 -22.33 12.44
N GLY A 39 0.50 -21.49 12.93
CA GLY A 39 1.93 -21.59 12.64
C GLY A 39 2.30 -21.09 11.24
N GLY A 40 3.55 -21.25 10.84
CA GLY A 40 4.03 -20.86 9.53
C GLY A 40 5.53 -20.51 9.55
N ASP A 41 6.11 -20.33 8.35
CA ASP A 41 7.48 -19.86 8.24
C ASP A 41 7.56 -18.35 8.50
N LEU A 42 8.01 -18.01 9.72
CA LEU A 42 8.20 -16.60 10.11
C LEU A 42 9.20 -15.86 9.21
N ARG A 43 10.14 -16.57 8.57
CA ARG A 43 11.08 -15.94 7.64
C ARG A 43 10.37 -15.48 6.39
N SER A 44 9.54 -16.33 5.78
CA SER A 44 8.69 -15.97 4.63
C SER A 44 7.76 -14.82 4.97
N ALA A 45 7.12 -14.85 6.14
CA ALA A 45 6.23 -13.79 6.58
C ALA A 45 6.95 -12.44 6.80
N ASN A 46 8.14 -12.44 7.39
CA ASN A 46 8.94 -11.22 7.56
C ASN A 46 9.44 -10.67 6.22
N LEU A 47 9.85 -11.53 5.29
CA LEU A 47 10.22 -11.12 3.95
C LEU A 47 9.02 -10.52 3.21
N SER A 48 7.84 -11.12 3.32
CA SER A 48 6.60 -10.59 2.73
C SER A 48 6.24 -9.20 3.27
N LYS A 49 6.36 -9.00 4.58
CA LYS A 49 6.17 -7.68 5.22
C LYS A 49 7.14 -6.64 4.68
N ALA A 50 8.41 -7.00 4.50
CA ALA A 50 9.43 -6.11 3.96
C ALA A 50 9.14 -5.71 2.52
N ILE A 51 8.76 -6.67 1.66
CA ILE A 51 8.40 -6.42 0.26
C ILE A 51 7.14 -5.55 0.16
N ALA A 52 6.07 -5.87 0.91
CA ALA A 52 4.85 -5.08 0.94
C ALA A 52 5.11 -3.64 1.41
N SER A 53 5.95 -3.47 2.46
CA SER A 53 6.35 -2.14 2.94
C SER A 53 7.12 -1.34 1.89
N LYS A 54 8.00 -2.00 1.12
CA LYS A 54 8.74 -1.36 0.03
C LYS A 54 7.81 -0.94 -1.11
N MET A 55 6.84 -1.78 -1.46
CA MET A 55 5.82 -1.50 -2.48
C MET A 55 5.00 -0.26 -2.13
N LEU A 56 4.45 -0.21 -0.92
CA LEU A 56 3.60 0.90 -0.45
C LEU A 56 4.39 2.19 -0.23
N ARG A 57 5.66 2.10 0.17
CA ARG A 57 6.52 3.29 0.32
C ARG A 57 6.70 4.04 -1.02
N ARG A 58 6.69 3.35 -2.15
CA ARG A 58 6.78 3.99 -3.48
C ARG A 58 5.61 4.91 -3.78
N ILE A 59 4.49 4.70 -3.12
CA ILE A 59 3.29 5.54 -3.25
C ILE A 59 3.10 6.48 -2.04
N GLY A 60 4.15 6.68 -1.23
CA GLY A 60 4.12 7.59 -0.09
C GLY A 60 3.44 7.03 1.16
N VAL A 61 3.28 5.69 1.26
CA VAL A 61 2.70 5.03 2.44
C VAL A 61 3.76 4.24 3.17
N THR A 62 4.04 4.60 4.42
CA THR A 62 4.95 3.91 5.31
C THR A 62 4.17 3.01 6.28
N LEU A 63 4.24 1.68 6.09
CA LEU A 63 3.70 0.72 7.07
C LEU A 63 4.58 0.70 8.32
N VAL A 64 3.95 0.88 9.47
CA VAL A 64 4.57 0.76 10.80
C VAL A 64 4.09 -0.54 11.42
N TRP A 65 4.91 -1.60 11.33
CA TRP A 65 4.58 -2.89 11.93
C TRP A 65 4.71 -2.81 13.45
N VAL A 66 3.62 -3.08 14.16
CA VAL A 66 3.51 -3.03 15.61
C VAL A 66 3.06 -4.39 16.17
N ASP A 67 3.14 -4.57 17.49
CA ASP A 67 2.53 -5.72 18.15
C ASP A 67 1.02 -5.49 18.39
N SER A 68 0.30 -6.55 18.78
CA SER A 68 -1.17 -6.49 18.98
C SER A 68 -1.61 -5.47 20.01
N LYS A 69 -0.79 -5.23 21.04
CA LYS A 69 -1.12 -4.30 22.15
C LYS A 69 -0.89 -2.85 21.73
N SER A 70 0.01 -2.63 20.79
CA SER A 70 0.42 -1.30 20.31
C SER A 70 -0.31 -0.88 19.03
N CYS A 71 -1.13 -1.78 18.43
CA CYS A 71 -1.90 -1.44 17.23
C CYS A 71 -3.14 -0.63 17.65
N PRO A 72 -3.28 0.61 17.18
CA PRO A 72 -4.45 1.42 17.49
C PRO A 72 -5.70 0.87 16.79
N PRO A 73 -6.92 1.18 17.27
CA PRO A 73 -8.17 0.67 16.69
C PRO A 73 -8.34 0.96 15.19
N GLU A 74 -7.79 2.09 14.72
CA GLU A 74 -7.76 2.49 13.32
C GLU A 74 -6.63 1.86 12.51
N GLY A 75 -5.73 1.10 13.15
CA GLY A 75 -4.64 0.37 12.51
C GLY A 75 -5.16 -0.80 11.66
N ILE A 76 -4.32 -1.32 10.79
CA ILE A 76 -4.68 -2.47 9.93
C ILE A 76 -4.36 -3.76 10.67
N HIS A 77 -5.37 -4.57 10.91
CA HIS A 77 -5.29 -5.87 11.56
C HIS A 77 -5.32 -6.98 10.52
N ILE A 78 -4.21 -7.69 10.37
CA ILE A 78 -4.05 -8.74 9.38
C ILE A 78 -4.02 -10.09 10.10
N THR A 79 -4.91 -10.99 9.74
CA THR A 79 -4.89 -12.39 10.19
C THR A 79 -4.37 -13.28 9.08
N LEU A 80 -3.20 -13.90 9.29
CA LEU A 80 -2.66 -14.92 8.41
C LEU A 80 -3.07 -16.30 8.94
N THR A 81 -4.03 -16.96 8.28
CA THR A 81 -4.54 -18.28 8.70
C THR A 81 -4.02 -19.40 7.79
N GLY A 82 -3.74 -20.56 8.38
CA GLY A 82 -3.37 -21.78 7.66
C GLY A 82 -4.56 -22.66 7.25
N GLN A 83 -5.80 -22.22 7.54
CA GLN A 83 -7.02 -22.97 7.22
C GLN A 83 -8.04 -22.04 6.56
N THR A 84 -8.29 -22.27 5.27
CA THR A 84 -9.33 -21.56 4.53
C THR A 84 -10.68 -22.20 4.80
N PRO A 85 -11.72 -21.44 5.22
CA PRO A 85 -13.09 -21.97 5.30
C PRO A 85 -13.59 -22.50 3.96
N ALA A 86 -14.20 -23.70 3.97
CA ALA A 86 -14.71 -24.36 2.75
C ALA A 86 -15.82 -23.56 2.03
N THR A 87 -16.48 -22.66 2.76
CA THR A 87 -17.56 -21.80 2.22
C THR A 87 -17.07 -20.59 1.44
N LEU A 88 -15.76 -20.31 1.48
CA LEU A 88 -15.20 -19.17 0.75
C LEU A 88 -15.00 -19.49 -0.74
N GLN A 89 -15.19 -18.45 -1.55
CA GLN A 89 -15.07 -18.51 -3.00
C GLN A 89 -13.76 -19.21 -3.41
N PRO A 90 -13.82 -20.20 -4.33
CA PRO A 90 -12.63 -20.86 -4.85
C PRO A 90 -11.64 -19.84 -5.44
N GLY A 91 -10.35 -20.00 -5.12
CA GLY A 91 -9.29 -19.15 -5.68
C GLY A 91 -9.01 -17.86 -4.91
N ALA A 92 -9.87 -17.39 -4.01
CA ALA A 92 -9.56 -16.23 -3.18
C ALA A 92 -8.35 -16.51 -2.26
N LEU A 93 -7.31 -15.70 -2.34
CA LEU A 93 -6.10 -15.80 -1.52
C LEU A 93 -6.22 -15.01 -0.21
N ALA A 94 -7.09 -14.00 -0.20
CA ALA A 94 -7.38 -13.16 0.95
C ALA A 94 -8.73 -12.46 0.78
N TYR A 95 -9.14 -11.71 1.78
CA TYR A 95 -10.12 -10.64 1.65
C TYR A 95 -9.87 -9.52 2.66
N ALA A 96 -10.20 -8.31 2.26
CA ALA A 96 -10.27 -7.14 3.11
C ALA A 96 -11.72 -6.76 3.42
N LEU A 97 -11.92 -6.02 4.49
CA LEU A 97 -13.17 -5.36 4.84
C LEU A 97 -13.02 -3.83 4.67
N PRO A 98 -12.97 -3.31 3.43
CA PRO A 98 -12.61 -1.91 3.17
C PRO A 98 -13.61 -0.91 3.76
N TYR A 99 -14.87 -1.27 3.89
CA TYR A 99 -15.89 -0.41 4.51
C TYR A 99 -15.79 -0.35 6.04
N GLU A 100 -15.27 -1.42 6.68
CA GLU A 100 -14.85 -1.41 8.08
C GLU A 100 -13.52 -0.68 8.25
N GLY A 101 -12.63 -0.82 7.25
CA GLY A 101 -11.40 -0.07 7.12
C GLY A 101 -10.23 -0.57 7.97
N THR A 102 -10.30 -1.75 8.59
CA THR A 102 -9.26 -2.21 9.51
C THR A 102 -8.86 -3.68 9.35
N HIS A 103 -9.73 -4.59 8.94
CA HIS A 103 -9.43 -6.02 8.97
C HIS A 103 -9.15 -6.62 7.60
N ILE A 104 -8.09 -7.46 7.56
CA ILE A 104 -7.68 -8.27 6.42
C ILE A 104 -7.52 -9.71 6.90
N ARG A 105 -8.01 -10.68 6.12
CA ARG A 105 -7.73 -12.10 6.33
C ARG A 105 -7.05 -12.69 5.12
N VAL A 106 -5.90 -13.35 5.34
CA VAL A 106 -5.06 -13.96 4.29
C VAL A 106 -5.01 -15.46 4.50
N PHE A 107 -5.16 -16.23 3.42
CA PHE A 107 -5.20 -17.69 3.40
C PHE A 107 -3.85 -18.27 2.95
N ARG A 108 -3.00 -18.55 3.92
CA ARG A 108 -1.64 -19.07 3.68
C ARG A 108 -1.66 -20.42 2.96
N ASP A 109 -2.54 -21.33 3.34
CA ASP A 109 -2.72 -22.64 2.70
C ASP A 109 -3.00 -22.52 1.20
N ARG A 110 -3.81 -21.54 0.78
CA ARG A 110 -4.08 -21.27 -0.63
C ARG A 110 -2.89 -20.63 -1.35
N ILE A 111 -2.15 -19.74 -0.69
CA ILE A 111 -0.92 -19.15 -1.25
C ILE A 111 0.12 -20.24 -1.49
N GLU A 112 0.35 -21.12 -0.51
CA GLU A 112 1.29 -22.23 -0.60
C GLU A 112 0.89 -23.26 -1.68
N ALA A 113 -0.41 -23.55 -1.82
CA ALA A 113 -0.91 -24.45 -2.84
C ALA A 113 -0.84 -23.87 -4.24
N ASN A 114 -1.03 -22.55 -4.39
CA ASN A 114 -1.04 -21.86 -5.68
C ASN A 114 0.36 -21.74 -6.28
N GLN A 115 1.32 -21.22 -5.50
CA GLN A 115 2.69 -20.92 -5.95
C GLN A 115 3.72 -21.26 -4.85
N PRO A 116 4.02 -22.55 -4.61
CA PRO A 116 4.89 -22.94 -3.49
C PRO A 116 6.30 -22.36 -3.55
N ALA A 117 6.86 -22.15 -4.76
CA ALA A 117 8.17 -21.54 -4.95
C ALA A 117 8.18 -20.02 -4.77
N LEU A 118 7.01 -19.39 -4.71
CA LEU A 118 6.84 -17.93 -4.74
C LEU A 118 6.20 -17.38 -3.46
N VAL A 119 6.02 -18.21 -2.43
CA VAL A 119 5.23 -17.89 -1.23
C VAL A 119 5.54 -16.50 -0.66
N PRO A 120 6.79 -16.09 -0.39
CA PRO A 120 7.05 -14.77 0.20
C PRO A 120 6.65 -13.62 -0.71
N HIS A 121 6.87 -13.75 -2.01
CA HIS A 121 6.55 -12.72 -3.00
C HIS A 121 5.04 -12.63 -3.24
N LEU A 122 4.36 -13.78 -3.40
CA LEU A 122 2.92 -13.81 -3.58
C LEU A 122 2.20 -13.29 -2.33
N LEU A 123 2.62 -13.71 -1.13
CA LEU A 123 2.07 -13.18 0.12
C LEU A 123 2.27 -11.66 0.23
N ALA A 124 3.43 -11.15 -0.19
CA ALA A 124 3.68 -9.71 -0.18
C ALA A 124 2.73 -8.93 -1.10
N HIS A 125 2.45 -9.47 -2.30
CA HIS A 125 1.52 -8.85 -3.24
C HIS A 125 0.07 -8.95 -2.76
N VAL A 126 -0.31 -10.07 -2.15
CA VAL A 126 -1.62 -10.21 -1.48
C VAL A 126 -1.77 -9.19 -0.37
N LEU A 127 -0.76 -9.04 0.50
CA LEU A 127 -0.77 -8.00 1.54
C LEU A 127 -0.90 -6.60 0.95
N GLY A 128 -0.13 -6.28 -0.08
CA GLY A 128 -0.19 -4.98 -0.76
C GLY A 128 -1.57 -4.71 -1.35
N HIS A 129 -2.16 -5.69 -2.03
CA HIS A 129 -3.50 -5.63 -2.62
C HIS A 129 -4.59 -5.35 -1.57
N GLU A 130 -4.63 -6.14 -0.52
CA GLU A 130 -5.65 -5.99 0.52
C GLU A 130 -5.48 -4.69 1.33
N ILE A 131 -4.22 -4.28 1.59
CA ILE A 131 -3.95 -3.00 2.26
C ILE A 131 -4.41 -1.82 1.39
N VAL A 132 -4.19 -1.88 0.08
CA VAL A 132 -4.69 -0.85 -0.84
C VAL A 132 -6.21 -0.77 -0.78
N HIS A 133 -6.94 -1.89 -0.81
CA HIS A 133 -8.40 -1.88 -0.62
C HIS A 133 -8.85 -1.19 0.68
N ILE A 134 -8.15 -1.47 1.79
CA ILE A 134 -8.42 -0.82 3.08
C ILE A 134 -8.18 0.70 2.99
N LEU A 135 -7.09 1.11 2.36
CA LEU A 135 -6.72 2.53 2.29
C LEU A 135 -7.59 3.31 1.30
N GLU A 136 -8.01 2.70 0.20
CA GLU A 136 -8.99 3.27 -0.75
C GLU A 136 -10.40 3.35 -0.16
N GLY A 137 -10.75 2.41 0.72
CA GLY A 137 -12.11 2.26 1.26
C GLY A 137 -13.11 1.71 0.24
N CYS A 138 -12.66 0.92 -0.75
CA CYS A 138 -13.51 0.31 -1.78
C CYS A 138 -12.99 -1.06 -2.25
N THR A 139 -13.82 -1.78 -3.02
CA THR A 139 -13.50 -3.12 -3.56
C THR A 139 -13.17 -3.08 -5.06
N ARG A 140 -12.77 -1.93 -5.58
CA ARG A 140 -12.43 -1.76 -6.99
C ARG A 140 -11.14 -2.51 -7.34
N HIS A 141 -11.06 -3.00 -8.57
CA HIS A 141 -9.83 -3.56 -9.14
C HIS A 141 -9.41 -2.76 -10.37
N SER A 142 -8.11 -2.73 -10.64
CA SER A 142 -7.51 -2.13 -11.82
C SER A 142 -7.20 -3.18 -12.88
N GLU A 143 -7.02 -2.77 -14.13
CA GLU A 143 -6.69 -3.68 -15.23
C GLU A 143 -5.27 -4.25 -15.13
N GLY A 144 -4.37 -3.58 -14.42
CA GLY A 144 -2.96 -3.93 -14.30
C GLY A 144 -2.40 -3.81 -12.88
N GLY A 145 -1.20 -4.35 -12.70
CA GLY A 145 -0.43 -4.20 -11.47
C GLY A 145 -0.96 -4.97 -10.26
N VAL A 146 -0.70 -4.42 -9.08
CA VAL A 146 -1.07 -5.04 -7.80
C VAL A 146 -2.58 -5.21 -7.68
N MET A 147 -3.36 -4.22 -8.14
CA MET A 147 -4.82 -4.17 -7.97
C MET A 147 -5.60 -4.92 -9.05
N LYS A 148 -4.96 -5.82 -9.83
CA LYS A 148 -5.68 -6.75 -10.71
C LYS A 148 -6.55 -7.70 -9.90
N ALA A 149 -7.78 -7.97 -10.37
CA ALA A 149 -8.66 -8.96 -9.77
C ALA A 149 -8.08 -10.39 -9.80
N HIS A 150 -7.26 -10.69 -10.81
CA HIS A 150 -6.60 -11.99 -10.98
C HIS A 150 -5.20 -11.80 -11.57
N TRP A 151 -4.20 -12.40 -10.94
CA TRP A 151 -2.84 -12.46 -11.45
C TRP A 151 -2.64 -13.73 -12.28
N GLY A 152 -1.93 -13.60 -13.40
CA GLY A 152 -1.56 -14.71 -14.29
C GLY A 152 -0.07 -15.01 -14.27
N GLY A 153 0.36 -15.93 -15.14
CA GLY A 153 1.76 -16.38 -15.20
C GLY A 153 2.78 -15.27 -15.41
N ALA A 154 2.46 -14.24 -16.21
CA ALA A 154 3.33 -13.08 -16.42
C ALA A 154 3.49 -12.25 -15.14
N ASP A 155 2.40 -12.05 -14.38
CA ASP A 155 2.43 -11.34 -13.10
C ASP A 155 3.29 -12.12 -12.07
N PHE A 156 3.10 -13.44 -11.98
CA PHE A 156 3.90 -14.28 -11.09
C PHE A 156 5.39 -14.27 -11.46
N ALA A 157 5.71 -14.31 -12.75
CA ALA A 157 7.10 -14.17 -13.21
C ALA A 157 7.69 -12.80 -12.81
N GLN A 158 6.93 -11.72 -12.93
CA GLN A 158 7.38 -10.40 -12.53
C GLN A 158 7.61 -10.31 -11.01
N MET A 159 6.74 -10.91 -10.20
CA MET A 159 6.85 -10.93 -8.72
C MET A 159 8.18 -11.49 -8.23
N LEU A 160 8.81 -12.41 -8.99
CA LEU A 160 10.15 -12.97 -8.67
C LEU A 160 11.27 -11.94 -8.76
N TRP A 161 11.13 -10.96 -9.66
CA TRP A 161 12.20 -9.99 -9.97
C TRP A 161 11.92 -8.60 -9.38
N GLY A 162 10.69 -8.36 -9.00
CA GLY A 162 10.31 -7.07 -8.45
C GLY A 162 8.83 -6.98 -8.12
N GLU A 163 8.44 -5.86 -7.52
CA GLU A 163 7.05 -5.62 -7.18
C GLU A 163 6.24 -5.23 -8.42
N LEU A 164 5.00 -5.71 -8.51
CA LEU A 164 4.02 -5.19 -9.47
C LEU A 164 3.74 -3.71 -9.16
N PRO A 165 3.53 -2.88 -10.19
CA PRO A 165 3.20 -1.48 -9.97
C PRO A 165 1.81 -1.31 -9.36
N ILE A 166 1.61 -0.22 -8.63
CA ILE A 166 0.29 0.31 -8.26
C ILE A 166 -0.05 1.37 -9.29
N ALA A 167 -1.22 1.30 -9.91
CA ALA A 167 -1.62 2.26 -10.94
C ALA A 167 -1.83 3.66 -10.34
N GLN A 168 -1.64 4.71 -11.14
CA GLN A 168 -1.77 6.08 -10.64
C GLN A 168 -3.16 6.37 -10.06
N GLU A 169 -4.20 5.84 -10.68
CA GLU A 169 -5.56 5.95 -10.18
C GLU A 169 -5.73 5.34 -8.77
N ASP A 170 -5.13 4.17 -8.51
CA ASP A 170 -5.15 3.53 -7.20
C ASP A 170 -4.35 4.37 -6.18
N ILE A 171 -3.23 4.97 -6.58
CA ILE A 171 -2.44 5.88 -5.73
C ILE A 171 -3.28 7.08 -5.29
N ASP A 172 -4.00 7.70 -6.23
CA ASP A 172 -4.85 8.87 -5.95
C ASP A 172 -5.99 8.51 -5.00
N LEU A 173 -6.60 7.34 -5.18
CA LEU A 173 -7.64 6.81 -4.28
C LEU A 173 -7.10 6.49 -2.88
N VAL A 174 -5.92 5.88 -2.78
CA VAL A 174 -5.24 5.63 -1.49
C VAL A 174 -5.00 6.93 -0.74
N HIS A 175 -4.45 7.96 -1.40
CA HIS A 175 -4.20 9.26 -0.77
C HIS A 175 -5.48 9.94 -0.30
N ALA A 176 -6.55 9.89 -1.11
CA ALA A 176 -7.86 10.42 -0.74
C ALA A 176 -8.47 9.66 0.45
N GLY A 177 -8.37 8.33 0.46
CA GLY A 177 -8.89 7.48 1.52
C GLY A 177 -8.17 7.70 2.86
N ILE A 178 -6.83 7.82 2.85
CA ILE A 178 -6.05 8.14 4.06
C ILE A 178 -6.47 9.51 4.61
N GLY A 179 -6.68 10.51 3.75
CA GLY A 179 -7.17 11.81 4.16
C GLY A 179 -8.52 11.75 4.89
N LYS A 180 -9.46 10.96 4.37
CA LYS A 180 -10.76 10.71 5.03
C LYS A 180 -10.61 10.01 6.39
N ARG A 181 -9.76 8.98 6.48
CA ARG A 181 -9.47 8.27 7.74
C ARG A 181 -8.92 9.23 8.81
N ALA A 182 -7.97 10.08 8.45
CA ALA A 182 -7.41 11.09 9.36
C ALA A 182 -8.47 12.08 9.86
N GLN A 183 -9.39 12.52 8.99
CA GLN A 183 -10.50 13.40 9.38
C GLN A 183 -11.47 12.73 10.34
N LEU A 184 -11.82 11.45 10.10
CA LEU A 184 -12.69 10.66 10.99
C LEU A 184 -12.03 10.46 12.36
N ALA A 185 -10.76 10.07 12.41
CA ALA A 185 -10.01 9.92 13.67
C ALA A 185 -9.97 11.23 14.46
N ALA A 186 -9.74 12.37 13.80
CA ALA A 186 -9.75 13.69 14.44
C ALA A 186 -11.16 14.10 14.93
N ALA A 187 -12.23 13.66 14.27
CA ALA A 187 -13.60 13.90 14.72
C ALA A 187 -13.92 13.08 15.99
N HIS A 188 -13.59 11.78 15.98
CA HIS A 188 -13.80 10.90 17.16
C HIS A 188 -12.96 11.35 18.37
N GLY A 189 -11.71 11.78 18.17
CA GLY A 189 -10.88 12.33 19.24
C GLY A 189 -11.46 13.58 19.88
N ARG A 190 -12.20 14.41 19.12
CA ARG A 190 -12.91 15.60 19.66
C ARG A 190 -14.19 15.25 20.42
N GLU A 191 -14.88 14.17 20.06
CA GLU A 191 -16.08 13.70 20.79
C GLU A 191 -15.77 13.08 22.14
N LEU A 192 -14.55 12.53 22.29
CA LEU A 192 -14.10 11.89 23.53
C LEU A 192 -13.49 12.88 24.54
N GLU A 193 -13.26 14.15 24.18
CA GLU A 193 -12.88 15.19 25.13
C GLU A 193 -14.10 15.61 25.94
N PRO A 194 -14.12 15.39 27.28
CA PRO A 194 -15.26 15.79 28.11
C PRO A 194 -15.45 17.30 28.04
N ALA A 195 -16.68 17.72 27.84
CA ALA A 195 -17.10 19.13 27.74
C ALA A 195 -16.77 19.99 28.97
N GLY A 196 -16.02 19.46 29.94
CA GLY A 196 -15.63 20.10 31.19
C GLY A 196 -14.24 20.71 31.28
N ALA A 197 -13.37 20.53 30.27
CA ALA A 197 -11.97 21.01 30.34
C ALA A 197 -11.78 22.48 29.90
N ARG A 198 -12.83 23.20 29.52
CA ARG A 198 -12.73 24.61 29.06
C ARG A 198 -13.01 25.67 30.13
N SER A 199 -13.08 25.31 31.40
CA SER A 199 -13.40 26.27 32.47
C SER A 199 -12.42 26.25 33.60
N ALA A 200 -11.13 26.47 33.35
CA ALA A 200 -10.14 26.76 34.39
C ALA A 200 -8.98 27.57 33.84
N MET A 201 -9.25 28.75 33.26
CA MET A 201 -8.28 29.84 33.09
C MET A 201 -9.06 31.16 33.02
N LEU A 202 -9.35 31.68 34.21
CA LEU A 202 -9.60 33.09 34.47
C LEU A 202 -8.87 33.44 35.76
#